data_92e08aa7f80fb7272eab3e1772d8f4d1
#
_entry.id   92e08aa7f80fb7272eab3e1772d8f4d1
#
_cell.length_a   1.000
_cell.length_b   1.000
_cell.length_c   1.000
_cell.angle_alpha   90.00
_cell.angle_beta   90.00
_cell.angle_gamma   90.00
#
_symmetry.space_group_name_H-M   'P 1'
#
loop_
_entity.id
_entity.type
_entity.pdbx_description
1 polymer ?
#
loop_
_entity_poly.entity_id
_entity_poly.type
_entity_poly.pdbx_seq_one_letter_code
_entity_poly.pdbx_strand_id
1 'polypeptide(L)'
;MFESSYGFWVAGGKRVTNGYDLIVVDPPWVVKKIRRRQRPNQMEMDYKMMSVMDIAALPINQLASENSWCFLWTTQKYLWSSKKILMGWGFNHLLTMVWEKTYGRSAGMPLYGFRWNAEFVLVGVRGKKTTFPKDKKLIPAVFQAENIRHSEKPQKFYDLVAPLGDKRIDVFARKQKDGWDSIGDGIDGQDIVTAIKRKVCS
;
A
#
# COMPACT_ATOMS: atom_id res chain seq x y z
N MET A 1 19.58 24.72 3.41
CA MET A 1 19.04 24.75 4.78
C MET A 1 17.55 25.08 4.66
N PHE A 2 16.67 24.07 4.59
CA PHE A 2 15.23 24.25 4.55
C PHE A 2 14.68 23.68 5.83
N GLU A 3 14.30 24.54 6.74
CA GLU A 3 13.54 24.20 7.94
C GLU A 3 12.12 23.82 7.52
N SER A 4 11.75 22.58 7.75
CA SER A 4 10.38 22.05 7.61
C SER A 4 9.68 22.16 8.97
N SER A 5 9.02 23.28 9.19
CA SER A 5 8.09 23.48 10.31
C SER A 5 6.69 22.95 9.95
N TYR A 6 6.49 21.64 10.02
CA TYR A 6 5.16 21.03 10.09
C TYR A 6 5.14 19.97 11.19
N GLY A 7 5.11 20.46 12.43
CA GLY A 7 4.77 19.66 13.58
C GLY A 7 3.25 19.42 13.65
N PHE A 8 2.80 18.24 13.22
CA PHE A 8 1.47 17.73 13.59
C PHE A 8 1.67 16.50 14.47
N TRP A 9 1.69 16.73 15.77
CA TRP A 9 1.63 15.70 16.78
C TRP A 9 0.17 15.31 16.97
N VAL A 10 -0.23 14.11 16.57
CA VAL A 10 -1.45 13.48 17.08
C VAL A 10 -1.12 12.82 18.40
N ALA A 11 -1.65 13.38 19.47
CA ALA A 11 -1.44 12.92 20.84
C ALA A 11 -2.07 11.54 21.06
N GLY A 12 -1.37 10.65 21.80
CA GLY A 12 -2.00 9.60 22.61
C GLY A 12 -1.99 8.18 22.12
N GLY A 13 -1.09 7.74 21.22
CA GLY A 13 -0.91 6.33 20.92
C GLY A 13 0.07 5.68 21.91
N LYS A 14 -0.34 4.61 22.63
CA LYS A 14 0.57 3.73 23.39
C LYS A 14 1.72 3.30 22.47
N ARG A 15 2.97 3.39 22.96
CA ARG A 15 4.15 2.89 22.24
C ARG A 15 3.97 1.39 22.01
N VAL A 16 3.82 0.97 20.76
CA VAL A 16 3.80 -0.44 20.40
C VAL A 16 5.25 -0.88 20.28
N THR A 17 5.79 -1.49 21.32
CA THR A 17 7.17 -2.00 21.35
C THR A 17 7.37 -3.22 20.44
N ASN A 18 6.29 -3.81 19.93
CA ASN A 18 6.29 -5.05 19.15
C ASN A 18 5.56 -4.91 17.80
N GLY A 19 5.52 -3.70 17.22
CA GLY A 19 4.87 -3.43 15.93
C GLY A 19 5.66 -3.95 14.71
N TYR A 20 5.09 -3.74 13.52
CA TYR A 20 5.70 -4.12 12.24
C TYR A 20 6.69 -3.06 11.77
N ASP A 21 7.85 -3.52 11.26
CA ASP A 21 8.86 -2.66 10.66
C ASP A 21 8.49 -2.27 9.23
N LEU A 22 7.71 -3.12 8.58
CA LEU A 22 7.32 -2.98 7.18
C LEU A 22 5.84 -3.28 7.01
N ILE A 23 5.08 -2.29 6.56
CA ILE A 23 3.64 -2.37 6.35
C ILE A 23 3.36 -2.09 4.88
N VAL A 24 2.72 -3.02 4.19
CA VAL A 24 2.17 -2.83 2.83
C VAL A 24 0.66 -2.72 2.94
N VAL A 25 0.08 -1.73 2.29
CA VAL A 25 -1.38 -1.50 2.28
C VAL A 25 -1.85 -1.32 0.85
N ASP A 26 -2.74 -2.20 0.38
CA ASP A 26 -3.37 -2.14 -0.95
C ASP A 26 -4.89 -1.98 -0.83
N PRO A 27 -5.40 -0.77 -0.51
CA PRO A 27 -6.81 -0.59 -0.24
C PRO A 27 -7.68 -0.81 -1.47
N PRO A 28 -8.91 -1.32 -1.29
CA PRO A 28 -9.88 -1.50 -2.37
C PRO A 28 -10.51 -0.15 -2.77
N TRP A 29 -9.76 0.67 -3.49
CA TRP A 29 -10.20 1.99 -3.95
C TRP A 29 -11.47 1.93 -4.79
N VAL A 30 -12.35 2.93 -4.65
CA VAL A 30 -13.56 3.04 -5.47
C VAL A 30 -13.21 3.31 -6.93
N VAL A 31 -13.41 2.32 -7.79
CA VAL A 31 -13.25 2.45 -9.24
C VAL A 31 -14.63 2.59 -9.88
N LYS A 32 -14.92 3.75 -10.49
CA LYS A 32 -16.14 3.90 -11.28
C LYS A 32 -16.07 2.97 -12.49
N LYS A 33 -16.95 1.97 -12.55
CA LYS A 33 -17.10 1.12 -13.74
C LYS A 33 -17.58 2.01 -14.91
N ILE A 34 -16.79 2.12 -15.97
CA ILE A 34 -17.26 2.68 -17.23
C ILE A 34 -18.13 1.58 -17.88
N ARG A 35 -19.45 1.70 -17.79
CA ARG A 35 -20.37 0.79 -18.46
C ARG A 35 -20.20 0.93 -19.97
N ARG A 36 -19.49 0.00 -20.60
CA ARG A 36 -19.46 -0.12 -22.05
C ARG A 36 -20.58 -1.05 -22.48
N ARG A 37 -21.47 -0.58 -23.37
CA ARG A 37 -22.60 -1.34 -23.94
C ARG A 37 -22.22 -2.67 -24.60
N GLN A 38 -20.96 -2.89 -24.95
CA GLN A 38 -20.48 -4.01 -25.76
C GLN A 38 -19.71 -5.12 -25.02
N ARG A 39 -19.67 -5.15 -23.71
CA ARG A 39 -19.05 -6.25 -22.94
C ARG A 39 -19.96 -6.69 -21.80
N PRO A 40 -20.87 -7.68 -22.06
CA PRO A 40 -21.80 -8.18 -21.03
C PRO A 40 -21.12 -8.95 -19.88
N ASN A 41 -19.86 -9.41 -20.04
CA ASN A 41 -19.12 -10.19 -19.05
C ASN A 41 -18.11 -9.34 -18.25
N GLN A 42 -18.53 -8.20 -17.73
CA GLN A 42 -17.73 -7.54 -16.69
C GLN A 42 -17.95 -8.32 -15.38
N MET A 43 -16.94 -9.10 -14.96
CA MET A 43 -16.93 -9.73 -13.64
C MET A 43 -17.25 -8.68 -12.59
N GLU A 44 -18.25 -8.93 -11.78
CA GLU A 44 -18.46 -8.17 -10.55
C GLU A 44 -17.21 -8.33 -9.69
N MET A 45 -16.69 -7.21 -9.17
CA MET A 45 -15.59 -7.31 -8.25
C MET A 45 -16.18 -7.75 -6.90
N ASP A 46 -15.88 -8.99 -6.50
CA ASP A 46 -16.41 -9.67 -5.30
C ASP A 46 -15.93 -9.05 -3.97
N TYR A 47 -15.25 -7.91 -3.99
CA TYR A 47 -14.79 -7.26 -2.77
C TYR A 47 -15.40 -5.87 -2.57
N LYS A 48 -15.71 -5.57 -1.33
CA LYS A 48 -16.31 -4.29 -0.91
C LYS A 48 -15.30 -3.17 -1.07
N MET A 49 -15.59 -2.24 -2.00
CA MET A 49 -14.79 -1.02 -2.18
C MET A 49 -14.94 -0.10 -0.97
N MET A 50 -13.86 0.59 -0.60
CA MET A 50 -13.83 1.54 0.51
C MET A 50 -13.72 2.98 0.03
N SER A 51 -14.41 3.90 0.70
CA SER A 51 -14.25 5.33 0.45
C SER A 51 -12.88 5.84 0.92
N VAL A 52 -12.45 6.99 0.42
CA VAL A 52 -11.22 7.66 0.88
C VAL A 52 -11.25 7.91 2.39
N MET A 53 -12.43 8.24 2.93
CA MET A 53 -12.61 8.51 4.37
C MET A 53 -12.47 7.23 5.19
N ASP A 54 -13.06 6.12 4.75
CA ASP A 54 -12.96 4.84 5.44
C ASP A 54 -11.52 4.33 5.47
N ILE A 55 -10.81 4.47 4.33
CA ILE A 55 -9.38 4.11 4.25
C ILE A 55 -8.55 5.00 5.18
N ALA A 56 -8.81 6.31 5.23
CA ALA A 56 -8.11 7.23 6.12
C ALA A 56 -8.34 6.93 7.61
N ALA A 57 -9.51 6.41 7.95
CA ALA A 57 -9.89 6.04 9.32
C ALA A 57 -9.27 4.71 9.81
N LEU A 58 -8.62 3.93 8.93
CA LEU A 58 -7.98 2.68 9.33
C LEU A 58 -6.87 2.93 10.36
N PRO A 59 -6.78 2.12 11.43
CA PRO A 59 -5.79 2.31 12.49
C PRO A 59 -4.41 1.70 12.12
N ILE A 60 -3.90 2.02 10.92
CA ILE A 60 -2.61 1.51 10.40
C ILE A 60 -1.44 1.94 11.31
N ASN A 61 -1.53 3.12 11.91
CA ASN A 61 -0.56 3.61 12.87
C ASN A 61 -0.35 2.70 14.10
N GLN A 62 -1.36 1.91 14.45
CA GLN A 62 -1.29 0.96 15.58
C GLN A 62 -0.50 -0.31 15.24
N LEU A 63 -0.38 -0.66 13.96
CA LEU A 63 0.45 -1.78 13.51
C LEU A 63 1.94 -1.43 13.50
N ALA A 64 2.28 -0.15 13.39
CA ALA A 64 3.63 0.32 13.12
C ALA A 64 4.52 0.29 14.36
N SER A 65 5.74 -0.23 14.24
CA SER A 65 6.81 -0.04 15.22
C SER A 65 7.26 1.44 15.26
N GLU A 66 8.08 1.80 16.24
CA GLU A 66 8.60 3.17 16.39
C GLU A 66 9.36 3.63 15.15
N ASN A 67 10.12 2.73 14.53
CA ASN A 67 10.86 2.96 13.31
C ASN A 67 10.34 2.00 12.22
N SER A 68 9.55 2.51 11.28
CA SER A 68 8.85 1.65 10.33
C SER A 68 8.64 2.30 8.97
N TRP A 69 8.44 1.43 7.97
CA TRP A 69 8.10 1.78 6.61
C TRP A 69 6.63 1.47 6.35
N CYS A 70 5.96 2.33 5.58
CA CYS A 70 4.63 2.07 5.06
C CYS A 70 4.61 2.27 3.54
N PHE A 71 4.13 1.26 2.83
CA PHE A 71 3.97 1.26 1.38
C PHE A 71 2.49 1.25 1.05
N LEU A 72 1.96 2.40 0.63
CA LEU A 72 0.55 2.57 0.29
C LEU A 72 0.36 2.52 -1.23
N TRP A 73 -0.23 1.42 -1.72
CA TRP A 73 -0.62 1.27 -3.11
C TRP A 73 -1.77 2.20 -3.48
N THR A 74 -1.66 2.83 -4.63
CA THR A 74 -2.68 3.76 -5.12
C THR A 74 -2.70 3.85 -6.64
N THR A 75 -3.74 4.46 -7.15
CA THR A 75 -3.88 4.79 -8.58
C THR A 75 -3.70 6.30 -8.78
N GLN A 76 -3.47 6.71 -10.03
CA GLN A 76 -3.35 8.13 -10.41
C GLN A 76 -4.49 8.99 -9.83
N LYS A 77 -5.71 8.46 -9.84
CA LYS A 77 -6.91 9.18 -9.34
C LYS A 77 -6.78 9.56 -7.86
N TYR A 78 -6.17 8.70 -7.04
CA TYR A 78 -6.13 8.85 -5.59
C TYR A 78 -4.77 9.30 -5.06
N LEU A 79 -3.81 9.60 -5.94
CA LEU A 79 -2.42 9.90 -5.56
C LEU A 79 -2.32 11.00 -4.48
N TRP A 80 -3.03 12.10 -4.66
CA TRP A 80 -3.04 13.21 -3.71
C TRP A 80 -3.76 12.90 -2.39
N SER A 81 -4.84 12.16 -2.46
CA SER A 81 -5.56 11.68 -1.27
C SER A 81 -4.70 10.69 -0.48
N SER A 82 -4.02 9.79 -1.17
CA SER A 82 -3.13 8.79 -0.57
C SER A 82 -2.00 9.43 0.22
N LYS A 83 -1.43 10.54 -0.27
CA LYS A 83 -0.41 11.28 0.48
C LYS A 83 -0.97 11.80 1.82
N LYS A 84 -2.18 12.39 1.80
CA LYS A 84 -2.84 12.86 3.02
C LYS A 84 -3.15 11.72 4.00
N ILE A 85 -3.62 10.58 3.48
CA ILE A 85 -3.90 9.37 4.25
C ILE A 85 -2.62 8.86 4.94
N LEU A 86 -1.54 8.69 4.18
CA LEU A 86 -0.26 8.21 4.68
C LEU A 86 0.26 9.10 5.83
N MET A 87 0.17 10.42 5.65
CA MET A 87 0.53 11.39 6.69
C MET A 87 -0.42 11.33 7.90
N GLY A 88 -1.72 11.15 7.69
CA GLY A 88 -2.72 10.96 8.75
C GLY A 88 -2.47 9.70 9.59
N TRP A 89 -1.89 8.65 9.02
CA TRP A 89 -1.43 7.46 9.73
C TRP A 89 -0.10 7.66 10.48
N GLY A 90 0.48 8.87 10.43
CA GLY A 90 1.71 9.23 11.16
C GLY A 90 3.00 8.86 10.43
N PHE A 91 2.96 8.69 9.11
CA PHE A 91 4.16 8.47 8.29
C PHE A 91 4.51 9.73 7.49
N ASN A 92 5.79 10.09 7.45
CA ASN A 92 6.30 11.13 6.56
C ASN A 92 6.46 10.55 5.16
N HIS A 93 5.85 11.17 4.15
CA HIS A 93 6.01 10.77 2.77
C HIS A 93 7.46 11.03 2.30
N LEU A 94 8.15 9.98 1.91
CA LEU A 94 9.54 10.04 1.44
C LEU A 94 9.62 10.21 -0.07
N LEU A 95 9.01 9.28 -0.81
CA LEU A 95 8.98 9.27 -2.27
C LEU A 95 7.77 8.47 -2.78
N THR A 96 7.54 8.51 -4.08
CA THR A 96 6.54 7.69 -4.76
C THR A 96 7.26 6.73 -5.69
N MET A 97 7.06 5.41 -5.49
CA MET A 97 7.49 4.39 -6.43
C MET A 97 6.46 4.22 -7.54
N VAL A 98 6.94 3.81 -8.71
CA VAL A 98 6.11 3.55 -9.89
C VAL A 98 6.31 2.11 -10.34
N TRP A 99 5.23 1.34 -10.37
CA TRP A 99 5.20 0.08 -11.07
C TRP A 99 4.80 0.31 -12.52
N GLU A 100 5.74 0.18 -13.43
CA GLU A 100 5.48 0.13 -14.86
C GLU A 100 5.07 -1.30 -15.25
N LYS A 101 3.83 -1.44 -15.73
CA LYS A 101 3.28 -2.72 -16.16
C LYS A 101 3.84 -3.10 -17.51
N THR A 102 4.66 -4.14 -17.54
CA THR A 102 5.10 -4.77 -18.77
C THR A 102 4.10 -5.85 -19.21
N TYR A 103 4.01 -6.13 -20.49
CA TYR A 103 2.85 -6.73 -21.13
C TYR A 103 3.04 -8.18 -21.48
N GLY A 104 1.94 -8.84 -21.31
CA GLY A 104 0.96 -9.52 -22.10
C GLY A 104 -0.14 -8.56 -22.72
N ARG A 105 -1.11 -9.11 -23.41
CA ARG A 105 -2.12 -8.40 -24.26
C ARG A 105 -3.00 -7.33 -23.58
N SER A 106 -2.85 -7.07 -22.30
CA SER A 106 -3.67 -6.12 -21.53
C SER A 106 -2.90 -4.85 -21.17
N ALA A 107 -2.26 -4.26 -22.16
CA ALA A 107 -1.65 -2.96 -22.01
C ALA A 107 -2.68 -1.91 -21.67
N GLY A 108 -2.91 -1.60 -20.42
CA GLY A 108 -3.73 -0.54 -19.86
C GLY A 108 -4.81 0.08 -20.76
N MET A 109 -5.90 0.50 -20.17
CA MET A 109 -7.00 1.08 -20.95
C MET A 109 -6.58 2.43 -21.52
N PRO A 110 -6.73 2.69 -22.85
CA PRO A 110 -6.47 4.00 -23.41
C PRO A 110 -7.53 5.00 -22.88
N LEU A 111 -7.06 6.12 -22.35
CA LEU A 111 -7.90 7.22 -21.91
C LEU A 111 -7.42 8.50 -22.59
N TYR A 112 -8.23 9.09 -23.45
CA TYR A 112 -7.90 10.31 -24.20
C TYR A 112 -6.54 10.26 -24.94
N GLY A 113 -6.20 9.10 -25.54
CA GLY A 113 -4.92 8.91 -26.23
C GLY A 113 -3.73 8.52 -25.32
N PHE A 114 -3.90 8.53 -24.02
CA PHE A 114 -2.89 8.07 -23.07
C PHE A 114 -3.12 6.61 -22.69
N ARG A 115 -2.03 5.88 -22.51
CA ARG A 115 -2.07 4.50 -22.02
C ARG A 115 -1.81 4.49 -20.52
N TRP A 116 -2.74 3.90 -19.76
CA TRP A 116 -2.61 3.75 -18.32
C TRP A 116 -1.86 2.47 -17.98
N ASN A 117 -0.55 2.52 -17.99
CA ASN A 117 0.32 1.37 -17.76
C ASN A 117 1.11 1.42 -16.44
N ALA A 118 0.74 2.30 -15.51
CA ALA A 118 1.43 2.43 -14.25
C ALA A 118 0.48 2.38 -13.05
N GLU A 119 0.99 1.86 -11.93
CA GLU A 119 0.44 2.05 -10.60
C GLU A 119 1.49 2.67 -9.69
N PHE A 120 1.05 3.26 -8.59
CA PHE A 120 1.90 4.04 -7.71
C PHE A 120 1.92 3.44 -6.31
N VAL A 121 3.07 3.56 -5.64
CA VAL A 121 3.24 3.22 -4.24
C VAL A 121 3.83 4.41 -3.52
N LEU A 122 3.09 5.00 -2.59
CA LEU A 122 3.64 6.03 -1.73
C LEU A 122 4.45 5.37 -0.63
N VAL A 123 5.70 5.79 -0.50
CA VAL A 123 6.62 5.31 0.54
C VAL A 123 6.60 6.28 1.69
N GLY A 124 6.17 5.81 2.84
CA GLY A 124 6.17 6.54 4.09
C GLY A 124 7.19 5.99 5.07
N VAL A 125 7.74 6.86 5.89
CA VAL A 125 8.70 6.51 6.94
C VAL A 125 8.25 7.13 8.26
N ARG A 126 8.39 6.36 9.35
CA ARG A 126 8.09 6.79 10.72
C ARG A 126 9.35 6.61 11.58
N GLY A 127 9.51 7.51 12.56
CA GLY A 127 10.61 7.44 13.52
C GLY A 127 11.94 8.00 13.01
N LYS A 128 13.02 7.66 13.70
CA LYS A 128 14.38 8.01 13.32
C LYS A 128 14.73 7.19 12.09
N LYS A 129 15.41 7.83 11.13
CA LYS A 129 15.81 7.23 9.85
C LYS A 129 16.08 5.73 9.97
N THR A 130 15.20 4.93 9.41
CA THR A 130 15.47 3.54 9.15
C THR A 130 16.69 3.48 8.25
N THR A 131 17.84 3.12 8.80
CA THR A 131 19.07 3.04 8.03
C THR A 131 18.90 1.95 6.98
N PHE A 132 18.97 2.34 5.72
CA PHE A 132 19.06 1.36 4.64
C PHE A 132 20.32 0.53 4.86
N PRO A 133 20.24 -0.82 4.86
CA PRO A 133 21.41 -1.66 5.07
C PRO A 133 22.51 -1.33 4.06
N LYS A 134 23.74 -1.06 4.54
CA LYS A 134 24.86 -0.59 3.70
C LYS A 134 25.29 -1.63 2.64
N ASP A 135 25.02 -2.89 2.89
CA ASP A 135 25.33 -4.05 2.04
C ASP A 135 24.23 -4.36 1.00
N LYS A 136 23.11 -3.66 1.04
CA LYS A 136 21.98 -3.91 0.11
C LYS A 136 22.06 -2.97 -1.11
N LYS A 137 21.59 -3.50 -2.25
CA LYS A 137 21.41 -2.68 -3.45
C LYS A 137 20.31 -1.66 -3.25
N LEU A 138 20.49 -0.46 -3.79
CA LEU A 138 19.47 0.59 -3.76
C LEU A 138 18.17 0.08 -4.43
N ILE A 139 17.04 0.39 -3.81
CA ILE A 139 15.72 0.06 -4.35
C ILE A 139 15.36 1.11 -5.41
N PRO A 140 15.10 0.71 -6.66
CA PRO A 140 14.71 1.65 -7.70
C PRO A 140 13.32 2.22 -7.42
N ALA A 141 13.14 3.52 -7.60
CA ALA A 141 11.83 4.16 -7.49
C ALA A 141 10.89 3.78 -8.64
N VAL A 142 11.42 3.37 -9.79
CA VAL A 142 10.65 2.84 -10.92
C VAL A 142 11.07 1.40 -11.16
N PHE A 143 10.10 0.49 -11.22
CA PHE A 143 10.37 -0.92 -11.49
C PHE A 143 9.34 -1.49 -12.47
N GLN A 144 9.79 -2.40 -13.32
CA GLN A 144 8.98 -3.11 -14.29
C GLN A 144 8.62 -4.50 -13.77
N ALA A 145 7.37 -4.89 -13.93
CA ALA A 145 6.89 -6.24 -13.70
C ALA A 145 5.65 -6.53 -14.54
N GLU A 146 5.43 -7.80 -14.86
CA GLU A 146 4.24 -8.24 -15.57
C GLU A 146 2.98 -8.10 -14.70
N ASN A 147 1.88 -7.73 -15.35
CA ASN A 147 0.56 -7.77 -14.75
C ASN A 147 -0.07 -9.15 -15.01
N ILE A 148 0.16 -10.11 -14.12
CA ILE A 148 -0.24 -11.50 -14.30
C ILE A 148 -1.75 -11.69 -14.11
N ARG A 149 -2.33 -11.05 -13.08
CA ARG A 149 -3.77 -11.12 -12.77
C ARG A 149 -4.32 -9.75 -12.37
N HIS A 150 -5.63 -9.55 -12.59
CA HIS A 150 -6.31 -8.34 -12.15
C HIS A 150 -6.10 -8.11 -10.64
N SER A 151 -5.62 -6.92 -10.28
CA SER A 151 -5.41 -6.45 -8.90
C SER A 151 -4.35 -7.21 -8.08
N GLU A 152 -3.62 -8.18 -8.63
CA GLU A 152 -2.49 -8.81 -7.94
C GLU A 152 -1.25 -7.91 -8.07
N LYS A 153 -0.61 -7.63 -6.94
CA LYS A 153 0.64 -6.88 -6.94
C LYS A 153 1.82 -7.81 -7.26
N PRO A 154 2.80 -7.35 -8.05
CA PRO A 154 3.88 -8.21 -8.52
C PRO A 154 4.79 -8.66 -7.37
N GLN A 155 5.20 -9.94 -7.36
CA GLN A 155 6.11 -10.47 -6.36
C GLN A 155 7.41 -9.67 -6.29
N LYS A 156 7.90 -9.19 -7.42
CA LYS A 156 9.10 -8.33 -7.51
C LYS A 156 9.05 -7.12 -6.56
N PHE A 157 7.87 -6.53 -6.32
CA PHE A 157 7.74 -5.44 -5.36
C PHE A 157 8.06 -5.91 -3.94
N TYR A 158 7.49 -7.05 -3.52
CA TYR A 158 7.72 -7.60 -2.18
C TYR A 158 9.19 -7.99 -1.98
N ASP A 159 9.84 -8.56 -3.02
CA ASP A 159 11.25 -8.91 -3.01
C ASP A 159 12.15 -7.66 -2.86
N LEU A 160 11.77 -6.55 -3.50
CA LEU A 160 12.49 -5.29 -3.42
C LEU A 160 12.42 -4.67 -2.01
N VAL A 161 11.25 -4.71 -1.36
CA VAL A 161 11.03 -4.00 -0.10
C VAL A 161 11.29 -4.87 1.14
N ALA A 162 11.21 -6.20 1.03
CA ALA A 162 11.42 -7.13 2.13
C ALA A 162 12.72 -6.90 2.93
N PRO A 163 13.85 -6.50 2.34
CA PRO A 163 15.08 -6.24 3.09
C PRO A 163 15.03 -5.03 4.03
N LEU A 164 13.97 -4.23 4.00
CA LEU A 164 13.83 -3.02 4.83
C LEU A 164 13.33 -3.27 6.24
N GLY A 165 12.83 -4.48 6.54
CA GLY A 165 12.34 -4.82 7.87
C GLY A 165 12.15 -6.33 8.03
N ASP A 166 12.25 -6.82 9.25
CA ASP A 166 12.11 -8.26 9.55
C ASP A 166 10.66 -8.63 9.86
N LYS A 167 9.96 -7.81 10.62
CA LYS A 167 8.55 -8.04 10.96
C LYS A 167 7.67 -7.29 9.95
N ARG A 168 7.03 -8.06 9.04
CA ARG A 168 6.34 -7.54 7.85
C ARG A 168 4.87 -7.91 7.86
N ILE A 169 4.00 -6.98 7.40
CA ILE A 169 2.58 -7.24 7.22
C ILE A 169 2.05 -6.71 5.89
N ASP A 170 1.21 -7.51 5.23
CA ASP A 170 0.45 -7.14 4.03
C ASP A 170 -1.03 -6.98 4.40
N VAL A 171 -1.52 -5.73 4.33
CA VAL A 171 -2.88 -5.34 4.68
C VAL A 171 -3.72 -5.28 3.41
N PHE A 172 -4.90 -5.88 3.41
CA PHE A 172 -5.75 -6.20 2.26
C PHE A 172 -5.17 -7.31 1.38
N ALA A 173 -4.36 -8.18 1.96
CA ALA A 173 -3.80 -9.33 1.26
C ALA A 173 -4.91 -10.25 0.74
N ARG A 174 -4.72 -10.80 -0.47
CA ARG A 174 -5.62 -11.78 -1.08
C ARG A 174 -5.15 -13.21 -0.90
N LYS A 175 -3.88 -13.40 -0.60
CA LYS A 175 -3.24 -14.68 -0.31
C LYS A 175 -2.11 -14.49 0.67
N GLN A 176 -1.82 -15.53 1.43
CA GLN A 176 -0.68 -15.56 2.32
C GLN A 176 0.63 -15.50 1.50
N LYS A 177 1.62 -14.80 2.05
CA LYS A 177 2.98 -14.72 1.50
C LYS A 177 4.00 -15.19 2.51
N ASP A 178 5.01 -15.93 2.04
CA ASP A 178 6.08 -16.40 2.90
C ASP A 178 6.88 -15.22 3.51
N GLY A 179 7.10 -15.30 4.83
CA GLY A 179 7.80 -14.25 5.57
C GLY A 179 7.01 -12.96 5.78
N TRP A 180 5.71 -12.95 5.51
CA TRP A 180 4.79 -11.84 5.76
C TRP A 180 3.60 -12.30 6.57
N ASP A 181 3.22 -11.53 7.57
CA ASP A 181 1.87 -11.60 8.08
C ASP A 181 0.90 -11.03 7.03
N SER A 182 -0.27 -11.61 6.92
CA SER A 182 -1.27 -11.19 5.94
C SER A 182 -2.63 -11.05 6.62
N ILE A 183 -3.32 -9.95 6.36
CA ILE A 183 -4.71 -9.73 6.78
C ILE A 183 -5.52 -9.17 5.61
N GLY A 184 -6.75 -9.61 5.48
CA GLY A 184 -7.64 -9.18 4.41
C GLY A 184 -8.75 -10.19 4.15
N ASP A 185 -9.75 -9.79 3.39
CA ASP A 185 -10.95 -10.59 3.11
C ASP A 185 -10.63 -11.98 2.52
N GLY A 186 -9.62 -12.05 1.64
CA GLY A 186 -9.16 -13.32 1.06
C GLY A 186 -8.34 -14.22 2.00
N ILE A 187 -8.02 -13.78 3.23
CA ILE A 187 -7.18 -14.53 4.19
C ILE A 187 -8.05 -15.18 5.28
N ASP A 188 -8.85 -14.38 5.96
CA ASP A 188 -9.60 -14.82 7.13
C ASP A 188 -11.09 -14.42 7.11
N GLY A 189 -11.55 -13.80 6.02
CA GLY A 189 -12.94 -13.36 5.85
C GLY A 189 -13.40 -12.31 6.88
N GLN A 190 -12.47 -11.73 7.64
CA GLN A 190 -12.81 -10.77 8.68
C GLN A 190 -12.84 -9.34 8.13
N ASP A 191 -13.64 -8.50 8.78
CA ASP A 191 -13.58 -7.06 8.60
C ASP A 191 -12.15 -6.56 8.89
N ILE A 192 -11.64 -5.69 8.01
CA ILE A 192 -10.25 -5.26 8.07
C ILE A 192 -9.89 -4.51 9.36
N VAL A 193 -10.81 -3.75 9.94
CA VAL A 193 -10.58 -3.03 11.20
C VAL A 193 -10.43 -4.03 12.34
N THR A 194 -11.26 -5.07 12.37
CA THR A 194 -11.20 -6.18 13.34
C THR A 194 -9.89 -6.94 13.19
N ALA A 195 -9.49 -7.28 11.96
CA ALA A 195 -8.22 -7.97 11.68
C ALA A 195 -7.00 -7.15 12.14
N ILE A 196 -7.00 -5.83 11.89
CA ILE A 196 -5.95 -4.92 12.37
C ILE A 196 -5.88 -4.93 13.90
N LYS A 197 -7.01 -4.75 14.59
CA LYS A 197 -7.05 -4.73 16.05
C LYS A 197 -6.53 -6.03 16.66
N ARG A 198 -6.87 -7.18 16.08
CA ARG A 198 -6.35 -8.48 16.52
C ARG A 198 -4.82 -8.55 16.43
N LYS A 199 -4.24 -8.02 15.32
CA LYS A 199 -2.78 -8.00 15.12
C LYS A 199 -2.05 -7.03 16.05
N VAL A 200 -2.73 -6.02 16.58
CA VAL A 200 -2.18 -5.10 17.58
C VAL A 200 -2.14 -5.73 18.97
N CYS A 201 -3.07 -6.65 19.26
CA CYS A 201 -3.18 -7.31 20.57
C CYS A 201 -2.38 -8.60 20.68
N SER A 202 -1.84 -9.14 19.59
CA SER A 202 -1.00 -10.34 19.52
C SER A 202 0.49 -9.99 19.62
#